data_2d206c1eb4a5d12ea4a931538d63cc00
#
_entry.id   2d206c1eb4a5d12ea4a931538d63cc00
#
_cell.length_a   1.000
_cell.length_b   1.000
_cell.length_c   1.000
_cell.angle_alpha   90.00
_cell.angle_beta   90.00
_cell.angle_gamma   90.00
#
_symmetry.space_group_name_H-M   'P 1'
#
loop_
_entity.id
_entity.type
_entity.pdbx_description
1 polymer ?
#
loop_
_entity_poly.entity_id
_entity_poly.type
_entity_poly.pdbx_seq_one_letter_code
_entity_poly.pdbx_strand_id
1 'polypeptide(L)'
;LTAAYTFGESGLTLSVADLWWAGQGRGKYFNFKSHETAHHFEAGLAYTLPVEKFPLSIAWYTMFAGMDKKLNDKGEEKQNYSSYVEFNYPFSLKSVDLNVTCGIVPYKAARQYNCNGFAVTNVALKGTTAIRLTDKFSLPVFAQAIWNPRMEDAHLVFGITLRP
;
A
#
# COMPACT_ATOMS: atom_id res chain seq x y z
N LEU A 1 5.74 6.19 9.50
CA LEU A 1 5.56 7.63 9.29
C LEU A 1 5.55 7.91 7.80
N THR A 2 4.54 8.66 7.30
CA THR A 2 4.44 9.01 5.88
C THR A 2 4.25 10.52 5.74
N ALA A 3 4.99 11.12 4.82
CA ALA A 3 4.77 12.47 4.30
C ALA A 3 4.35 12.38 2.84
N ALA A 4 3.30 13.09 2.45
CA ALA A 4 2.81 13.14 1.09
C ALA A 4 2.45 14.57 0.67
N TYR A 5 2.63 14.87 -0.61
CA TYR A 5 2.26 16.15 -1.19
C TYR A 5 1.52 15.94 -2.51
N THR A 6 0.33 16.50 -2.60
CA THR A 6 -0.47 16.50 -3.83
C THR A 6 -0.32 17.86 -4.54
N PHE A 7 -0.04 17.83 -5.84
CA PHE A 7 0.22 19.01 -6.66
C PHE A 7 -1.11 19.64 -7.13
N GLY A 8 -1.69 20.49 -6.28
CA GLY A 8 -2.93 21.19 -6.58
C GLY A 8 -4.03 20.23 -7.05
N GLU A 9 -4.67 20.54 -8.16
CA GLU A 9 -5.73 19.72 -8.77
C GLU A 9 -5.22 18.73 -9.83
N SER A 10 -3.89 18.56 -9.94
CA SER A 10 -3.28 17.72 -10.99
C SER A 10 -3.56 16.22 -10.86
N GLY A 11 -4.05 15.77 -9.70
CA GLY A 11 -4.18 14.33 -9.37
C GLY A 11 -2.85 13.63 -9.08
N LEU A 12 -1.72 14.37 -9.15
CA LEU A 12 -0.37 13.83 -8.90
C LEU A 12 -0.02 13.98 -7.43
N THR A 13 0.45 12.90 -6.82
CA THR A 13 0.92 12.87 -5.42
C THR A 13 2.29 12.22 -5.34
N LEU A 14 3.22 12.89 -4.65
CA LEU A 14 4.50 12.32 -4.23
C LEU A 14 4.43 11.97 -2.74
N SER A 15 5.06 10.87 -2.34
CA SER A 15 5.15 10.48 -0.95
C SER A 15 6.50 9.90 -0.60
N VAL A 16 6.86 10.01 0.69
CA VAL A 16 7.98 9.28 1.31
C VAL A 16 7.46 8.68 2.59
N ALA A 17 7.76 7.41 2.82
CA ALA A 17 7.37 6.70 4.01
C ALA A 17 8.57 6.06 4.71
N ASP A 18 8.55 6.08 6.04
CA ASP A 18 9.37 5.24 6.91
C ASP A 18 8.47 4.14 7.48
N LEU A 19 8.70 2.92 7.04
CA LEU A 19 8.00 1.71 7.44
C LEU A 19 8.93 0.89 8.36
N TRP A 20 8.50 0.60 9.58
CA TRP A 20 9.27 -0.17 10.54
C TRP A 20 8.58 -1.50 10.85
N TRP A 21 9.29 -2.60 10.68
CA TRP A 21 8.78 -3.95 10.94
C TRP A 21 9.62 -4.68 12.00
N ALA A 22 9.14 -4.65 13.24
CA ALA A 22 9.81 -5.22 14.41
C ALA A 22 10.09 -6.73 14.34
N GLY A 23 9.34 -7.47 13.55
CA GLY A 23 9.33 -8.94 13.54
C GLY A 23 10.56 -9.62 12.93
N GLN A 24 11.54 -8.88 12.44
CA GLN A 24 12.72 -9.43 11.77
C GLN A 24 13.98 -9.48 12.65
N GLY A 25 13.81 -9.48 13.98
CA GLY A 25 14.93 -9.64 14.93
C GLY A 25 15.87 -8.43 15.10
N ARG A 26 15.57 -7.31 14.43
CA ARG A 26 16.37 -6.08 14.45
C ARG A 26 15.66 -4.97 15.26
N GLY A 27 15.16 -5.29 16.41
CA GLY A 27 14.12 -4.65 17.20
C GLY A 27 14.35 -3.27 17.81
N LYS A 28 15.38 -2.49 17.42
CA LYS A 28 15.55 -1.13 17.94
C LYS A 28 15.03 -0.11 16.93
N TYR A 29 13.93 0.58 17.28
CA TYR A 29 13.31 1.60 16.42
C TYR A 29 14.30 2.70 16.00
N PHE A 30 15.16 3.20 16.90
CA PHE A 30 16.14 4.25 16.59
C PHE A 30 17.46 3.75 15.98
N ASN A 31 17.50 2.50 15.48
CA ASN A 31 18.67 2.01 14.76
C ASN A 31 18.50 2.21 13.25
N PHE A 32 19.14 3.24 12.71
CA PHE A 32 19.12 3.60 11.27
C PHE A 32 20.37 3.13 10.50
N LYS A 33 21.21 2.27 11.09
CA LYS A 33 22.40 1.74 10.41
C LYS A 33 21.98 0.83 9.24
N SER A 34 22.52 1.07 8.05
CA SER A 34 22.11 0.51 6.78
C SER A 34 21.94 -1.02 6.73
N HIS A 35 22.74 -1.78 7.51
CA HIS A 35 22.70 -3.25 7.51
C HIS A 35 22.07 -3.84 8.79
N GLU A 36 21.66 -3.01 9.72
CA GLU A 36 21.13 -3.41 11.04
C GLU A 36 19.71 -2.89 11.29
N THR A 37 19.25 -1.96 10.46
CA THR A 37 17.93 -1.33 10.62
C THR A 37 16.79 -2.28 10.25
N ALA A 38 15.64 -2.13 10.91
CA ALA A 38 14.37 -2.71 10.48
C ALA A 38 13.47 -1.70 9.72
N HIS A 39 14.00 -0.50 9.45
CA HIS A 39 13.31 0.50 8.65
C HIS A 39 13.39 0.19 7.16
N HIS A 40 12.31 0.50 6.46
CA HIS A 40 12.21 0.51 5.01
C HIS A 40 11.79 1.91 4.61
N PHE A 41 12.60 2.58 3.83
CA PHE A 41 12.27 3.90 3.29
C PHE A 41 11.72 3.74 1.89
N GLU A 42 10.46 4.16 1.72
CA GLU A 42 9.71 4.03 0.49
C GLU A 42 9.44 5.39 -0.13
N ALA A 43 9.66 5.51 -1.43
CA ALA A 43 9.19 6.61 -2.25
C ALA A 43 7.95 6.17 -3.02
N GLY A 44 6.94 7.04 -3.08
CA GLY A 44 5.69 6.80 -3.79
C GLY A 44 5.39 7.90 -4.79
N LEU A 45 4.86 7.50 -5.94
CA LEU A 45 4.30 8.36 -6.97
C LEU A 45 2.90 7.84 -7.30
N ALA A 46 1.88 8.65 -7.07
CA ALA A 46 0.50 8.29 -7.38
C ALA A 46 -0.11 9.33 -8.34
N TYR A 47 -0.96 8.85 -9.24
CA TYR A 47 -1.70 9.68 -10.17
C TYR A 47 -3.13 9.18 -10.29
N THR A 48 -4.07 10.11 -10.14
CA THR A 48 -5.50 9.83 -10.38
C THR A 48 -5.90 10.48 -11.70
N LEU A 49 -6.45 9.66 -12.60
CA LEU A 49 -6.92 10.16 -13.89
C LEU A 49 -8.03 11.19 -13.70
N PRO A 50 -7.93 12.38 -14.30
CA PRO A 50 -8.95 13.43 -14.19
C PRO A 50 -10.14 13.15 -15.12
N VAL A 51 -10.69 11.94 -15.06
CA VAL A 51 -11.80 11.47 -15.89
C VAL A 51 -12.95 11.09 -14.96
N GLU A 52 -13.97 11.94 -14.88
CA GLU A 52 -15.10 11.76 -13.95
C GLU A 52 -15.77 10.38 -14.03
N LYS A 53 -15.95 9.85 -15.24
CA LYS A 53 -16.57 8.52 -15.45
C LYS A 53 -15.61 7.36 -15.29
N PHE A 54 -14.30 7.61 -15.14
CA PHE A 54 -13.27 6.58 -15.00
C PHE A 54 -12.15 7.08 -14.08
N PRO A 55 -12.42 7.26 -12.78
CA PRO A 55 -11.48 7.82 -11.81
C PRO A 55 -10.44 6.79 -11.35
N LEU A 56 -9.71 6.18 -12.29
CA LEU A 56 -8.66 5.22 -11.98
C LEU A 56 -7.47 5.93 -11.35
N SER A 57 -7.03 5.44 -10.20
CA SER A 57 -5.76 5.84 -9.58
C SER A 57 -4.71 4.78 -9.79
N ILE A 58 -3.49 5.19 -10.12
CA ILE A 58 -2.31 4.34 -10.25
C ILE A 58 -1.25 4.88 -9.30
N ALA A 59 -0.68 4.01 -8.47
CA ALA A 59 0.39 4.35 -7.56
C ALA A 59 1.57 3.40 -7.74
N TRP A 60 2.80 3.94 -7.75
CA TRP A 60 4.05 3.19 -7.78
C TRP A 60 4.84 3.49 -6.52
N TYR A 61 5.21 2.46 -5.79
CA TYR A 61 6.00 2.55 -4.57
C TYR A 61 7.31 1.77 -4.74
N THR A 62 8.42 2.34 -4.23
CA THR A 62 9.75 1.71 -4.32
C THR A 62 10.51 1.88 -3.02
N MET A 63 11.03 0.79 -2.48
CA MET A 63 11.92 0.78 -1.32
C MET A 63 13.31 1.28 -1.71
N PHE A 64 13.62 2.55 -1.49
CA PHE A 64 14.88 3.15 -1.96
C PHE A 64 16.03 3.04 -0.95
N ALA A 65 15.74 2.77 0.32
CA ALA A 65 16.74 2.61 1.37
C ALA A 65 16.24 1.70 2.51
N GLY A 66 17.12 1.41 3.47
CA GLY A 66 16.78 0.58 4.63
C GLY A 66 17.05 -0.90 4.39
N MET A 67 16.15 -1.75 4.92
CA MET A 67 16.36 -3.20 5.00
C MET A 67 16.08 -3.98 3.70
N ASP A 68 15.56 -3.34 2.67
CA ASP A 68 15.29 -3.98 1.38
C ASP A 68 16.59 -4.29 0.63
N LYS A 69 17.26 -5.40 0.99
CA LYS A 69 18.56 -5.80 0.48
C LYS A 69 18.49 -7.09 -0.34
N LYS A 70 19.36 -7.18 -1.34
CA LYS A 70 19.67 -8.41 -2.07
C LYS A 70 21.18 -8.67 -2.06
N LEU A 71 21.59 -9.91 -2.23
CA LEU A 71 22.98 -10.26 -2.47
C LEU A 71 23.30 -10.12 -3.97
N ASN A 72 24.44 -9.50 -4.29
CA ASN A 72 25.00 -9.52 -5.62
C ASN A 72 25.80 -10.83 -5.86
N ASP A 73 26.36 -11.00 -7.06
CA ASP A 73 27.13 -12.19 -7.42
C ASP A 73 28.42 -12.38 -6.59
N LYS A 74 28.86 -11.34 -5.89
CA LYS A 74 30.02 -11.38 -4.98
C LYS A 74 29.60 -11.64 -3.52
N GLY A 75 28.31 -11.85 -3.24
CA GLY A 75 27.79 -12.04 -1.89
C GLY A 75 27.67 -10.76 -1.06
N GLU A 76 27.82 -9.57 -1.67
CA GLU A 76 27.67 -8.29 -0.99
C GLU A 76 26.19 -7.85 -0.97
N GLU A 77 25.74 -7.28 0.16
CA GLU A 77 24.40 -6.70 0.25
C GLU A 77 24.30 -5.40 -0.55
N LYS A 78 23.32 -5.32 -1.43
CA LYS A 78 22.94 -4.13 -2.21
C LYS A 78 21.46 -3.84 -2.02
N GLN A 79 21.06 -2.58 -2.21
CA GLN A 79 19.64 -2.20 -2.21
C GLN A 79 18.91 -2.96 -3.33
N ASN A 80 17.73 -3.52 -3.02
CA ASN A 80 16.97 -4.32 -3.98
C ASN A 80 16.02 -3.47 -4.82
N TYR A 81 15.58 -2.31 -4.29
CA TYR A 81 14.59 -1.43 -4.91
C TYR A 81 13.27 -2.15 -5.18
N SER A 82 12.85 -3.01 -4.25
CA SER A 82 11.55 -3.70 -4.34
C SER A 82 10.44 -2.71 -4.58
N SER A 83 9.64 -2.97 -5.61
CA SER A 83 8.56 -2.07 -6.01
C SER A 83 7.21 -2.77 -6.00
N TYR A 84 6.17 -1.97 -5.75
CA TYR A 84 4.78 -2.36 -5.77
C TYR A 84 3.99 -1.32 -6.55
N VAL A 85 3.11 -1.77 -7.43
CA VAL A 85 2.22 -0.91 -8.21
C VAL A 85 0.79 -1.24 -7.84
N GLU A 86 0.00 -0.22 -7.56
CA GLU A 86 -1.39 -0.38 -7.17
C GLU A 86 -2.32 0.40 -8.11
N PHE A 87 -3.39 -0.25 -8.49
CA PHE A 87 -4.49 0.31 -9.26
C PHE A 87 -5.72 0.34 -8.36
N ASN A 88 -6.37 1.50 -8.25
CA ASN A 88 -7.60 1.68 -7.48
C ASN A 88 -8.69 2.25 -8.38
N TYR A 89 -9.86 1.63 -8.35
CA TYR A 89 -11.03 2.09 -9.08
C TYR A 89 -12.21 2.26 -8.13
N PRO A 90 -12.53 3.50 -7.72
CA PRO A 90 -13.70 3.80 -6.92
C PRO A 90 -14.96 3.88 -7.79
N PHE A 91 -16.07 3.41 -7.26
CA PHE A 91 -17.41 3.57 -7.82
C PHE A 91 -18.47 3.45 -6.72
N SER A 92 -19.68 3.91 -6.97
CA SER A 92 -20.76 3.84 -5.99
C SER A 92 -21.90 2.97 -6.50
N LEU A 93 -22.45 2.15 -5.63
CA LEU A 93 -23.65 1.36 -5.88
C LEU A 93 -24.70 1.69 -4.82
N LYS A 94 -25.73 2.45 -5.20
CA LYS A 94 -26.74 2.98 -4.26
C LYS A 94 -26.08 3.81 -3.14
N SER A 95 -26.19 3.35 -1.90
CA SER A 95 -25.65 3.99 -0.70
C SER A 95 -24.29 3.43 -0.23
N VAL A 96 -23.66 2.59 -1.06
CA VAL A 96 -22.37 1.97 -0.73
C VAL A 96 -21.33 2.49 -1.70
N ASP A 97 -20.27 3.08 -1.17
CA ASP A 97 -19.07 3.43 -1.93
C ASP A 97 -18.14 2.22 -2.00
N LEU A 98 -17.81 1.82 -3.20
CA LEU A 98 -16.98 0.65 -3.49
C LEU A 98 -15.63 1.07 -4.05
N ASN A 99 -14.59 0.31 -3.73
CA ASN A 99 -13.27 0.45 -4.34
C ASN A 99 -12.71 -0.92 -4.67
N VAL A 100 -12.36 -1.13 -5.94
CA VAL A 100 -11.58 -2.28 -6.38
C VAL A 100 -10.13 -1.92 -6.40
N THR A 101 -9.30 -2.76 -5.80
CA THR A 101 -7.84 -2.61 -5.78
C THR A 101 -7.20 -3.79 -6.49
N CYS A 102 -6.19 -3.53 -7.35
CA CYS A 102 -5.30 -4.53 -7.90
C CYS A 102 -3.86 -4.09 -7.65
N GLY A 103 -3.09 -4.92 -6.95
CA GLY A 103 -1.69 -4.66 -6.62
C GLY A 103 -0.77 -5.70 -7.24
N ILE A 104 0.31 -5.22 -7.86
CA ILE A 104 1.29 -6.06 -8.53
C ILE A 104 2.72 -5.75 -8.06
N VAL A 105 3.55 -6.76 -8.07
CA VAL A 105 5.01 -6.64 -7.97
C VAL A 105 5.57 -6.78 -9.37
N PRO A 106 6.19 -5.73 -9.97
CA PRO A 106 6.54 -5.72 -11.40
C PRO A 106 7.76 -6.57 -11.75
N TYR A 107 8.63 -6.86 -10.78
CA TYR A 107 9.86 -7.63 -10.97
C TYR A 107 10.29 -8.34 -9.69
N LYS A 108 11.42 -9.05 -9.72
CA LYS A 108 11.90 -9.84 -8.59
C LYS A 108 12.07 -9.02 -7.30
N ALA A 109 11.33 -9.40 -6.28
CA ALA A 109 11.33 -8.82 -4.94
C ALA A 109 11.15 -9.93 -3.88
N ALA A 110 12.06 -10.93 -3.92
CA ALA A 110 11.90 -12.18 -3.19
C ALA A 110 11.87 -11.98 -1.66
N ARG A 111 12.70 -11.09 -1.10
CA ARG A 111 12.76 -10.84 0.34
C ARG A 111 11.57 -10.01 0.84
N GLN A 112 11.09 -9.08 0.03
CA GLN A 112 10.05 -8.12 0.42
C GLN A 112 8.65 -8.66 0.18
N TYR A 113 8.41 -9.26 -0.99
CA TYR A 113 7.09 -9.68 -1.44
C TYR A 113 7.01 -11.18 -1.79
N ASN A 114 8.06 -11.95 -1.49
CA ASN A 114 8.18 -13.37 -1.87
C ASN A 114 7.95 -13.61 -3.37
N CYS A 115 8.35 -12.66 -4.22
CA CYS A 115 8.18 -12.70 -5.68
C CYS A 115 9.51 -12.91 -6.39
N ASN A 116 9.60 -13.94 -7.24
CA ASN A 116 10.76 -14.20 -8.08
C ASN A 116 10.69 -13.54 -9.47
N GLY A 117 9.66 -12.75 -9.72
CA GLY A 117 9.37 -12.03 -10.96
C GLY A 117 8.07 -11.27 -10.81
N PHE A 118 7.41 -10.96 -11.93
CA PHE A 118 6.09 -10.35 -11.92
C PHE A 118 5.08 -11.23 -11.16
N ALA A 119 4.29 -10.59 -10.30
CA ALA A 119 3.20 -11.27 -9.59
C ALA A 119 2.08 -10.30 -9.24
N VAL A 120 0.82 -10.79 -9.25
CA VAL A 120 -0.31 -10.14 -8.62
C VAL A 120 -0.28 -10.54 -7.14
N THR A 121 -0.21 -9.56 -6.25
CA THR A 121 -0.06 -9.79 -4.81
C THR A 121 -1.21 -9.25 -3.97
N ASN A 122 -2.11 -8.47 -4.59
CA ASN A 122 -3.26 -7.91 -3.91
C ASN A 122 -4.43 -7.75 -4.88
N VAL A 123 -5.55 -8.38 -4.59
CA VAL A 123 -6.84 -8.11 -5.23
C VAL A 123 -7.83 -7.85 -4.10
N ALA A 124 -8.42 -6.66 -4.06
CA ALA A 124 -9.33 -6.32 -2.97
C ALA A 124 -10.60 -5.63 -3.47
N LEU A 125 -11.68 -5.85 -2.72
CA LEU A 125 -12.92 -5.11 -2.84
C LEU A 125 -13.27 -4.55 -1.47
N LYS A 126 -13.33 -3.23 -1.37
CA LYS A 126 -13.77 -2.50 -0.17
C LYS A 126 -15.11 -1.85 -0.41
N GLY A 127 -16.03 -2.06 0.52
CA GLY A 127 -17.32 -1.35 0.57
C GLY A 127 -17.38 -0.47 1.81
N THR A 128 -17.81 0.78 1.65
CA THR A 128 -17.99 1.75 2.73
C THR A 128 -19.41 2.31 2.69
N THR A 129 -20.04 2.41 3.84
CA THR A 129 -21.35 3.05 4.01
C THR A 129 -21.41 3.71 5.37
N ALA A 130 -22.47 4.51 5.62
CA ALA A 130 -22.71 5.12 6.91
C ALA A 130 -23.99 4.57 7.55
N ILE A 131 -23.89 4.06 8.77
CA ILE A 131 -25.04 3.64 9.57
C ILE A 131 -25.53 4.84 10.35
N ARG A 132 -26.76 5.28 10.08
CA ARG A 132 -27.39 6.36 10.84
C ARG A 132 -27.79 5.85 12.22
N LEU A 133 -27.12 6.33 13.26
CA LEU A 133 -27.40 5.96 14.65
C LEU A 133 -28.39 6.93 15.31
N THR A 134 -28.33 8.22 14.96
CA THR A 134 -29.25 9.26 15.40
C THR A 134 -29.49 10.25 14.26
N ASP A 135 -30.39 11.21 14.45
CA ASP A 135 -30.64 12.27 13.47
C ASP A 135 -29.44 13.18 13.24
N LYS A 136 -28.50 13.21 14.17
CA LYS A 136 -27.28 14.06 14.11
C LYS A 136 -25.98 13.28 13.98
N PHE A 137 -26.02 11.94 14.03
CA PHE A 137 -24.81 11.13 14.03
C PHE A 137 -24.95 9.90 13.15
N SER A 138 -24.04 9.77 12.18
CA SER A 138 -23.88 8.59 11.35
C SER A 138 -22.49 8.01 11.55
N LEU A 139 -22.41 6.71 11.72
CA LEU A 139 -21.17 5.97 11.90
C LEU A 139 -20.71 5.38 10.56
N PRO A 140 -19.59 5.87 9.97
CA PRO A 140 -19.01 5.26 8.81
C PRO A 140 -18.44 3.87 9.15
N VAL A 141 -18.86 2.86 8.39
CA VAL A 141 -18.41 1.48 8.51
C VAL A 141 -17.86 1.00 7.18
N PHE A 142 -16.94 0.06 7.21
CA PHE A 142 -16.46 -0.59 6.00
C PHE A 142 -16.27 -2.10 6.20
N ALA A 143 -16.37 -2.81 5.08
CA ALA A 143 -15.92 -4.19 4.94
C ALA A 143 -14.98 -4.28 3.75
N GLN A 144 -13.93 -5.09 3.84
CA GLN A 144 -12.97 -5.30 2.77
C GLN A 144 -12.61 -6.79 2.66
N ALA A 145 -12.79 -7.36 1.48
CA ALA A 145 -12.24 -8.65 1.12
C ALA A 145 -10.90 -8.42 0.41
N ILE A 146 -9.87 -9.14 0.81
CA ILE A 146 -8.51 -9.05 0.25
C ILE A 146 -8.08 -10.46 -0.12
N TRP A 147 -7.54 -10.63 -1.31
CA TRP A 147 -6.93 -11.86 -1.77
C TRP A 147 -5.51 -11.58 -2.26
N ASN A 148 -4.56 -12.35 -1.77
CA ASN A 148 -3.19 -12.38 -2.26
C ASN A 148 -2.97 -13.64 -3.10
N PRO A 149 -3.07 -13.57 -4.45
CA PRO A 149 -2.91 -14.73 -5.32
C PRO A 149 -1.53 -15.36 -5.22
N ARG A 150 -0.49 -14.55 -4.96
CA ARG A 150 0.90 -15.03 -4.87
C ARG A 150 1.14 -15.90 -3.65
N MET A 151 0.47 -15.62 -2.54
CA MET A 151 0.60 -16.34 -1.27
C MET A 151 -0.53 -17.33 -1.03
N GLU A 152 -1.55 -17.36 -1.93
CA GLU A 152 -2.79 -18.12 -1.77
C GLU A 152 -3.52 -17.81 -0.46
N ASP A 153 -3.47 -16.53 -0.06
CA ASP A 153 -3.99 -16.05 1.22
C ASP A 153 -5.15 -15.07 1.02
N ALA A 154 -6.14 -15.13 1.91
CA ALA A 154 -7.32 -14.29 1.86
C ALA A 154 -7.69 -13.75 3.24
N HIS A 155 -8.09 -12.48 3.28
CA HIS A 155 -8.49 -11.80 4.50
C HIS A 155 -9.83 -11.09 4.33
N LEU A 156 -10.60 -11.05 5.42
CA LEU A 156 -11.80 -10.25 5.52
C LEU A 156 -11.63 -9.26 6.68
N VAL A 157 -11.72 -7.97 6.37
CA VAL A 157 -11.49 -6.89 7.31
C VAL A 157 -12.76 -6.08 7.47
N PHE A 158 -13.13 -5.77 8.72
CA PHE A 158 -14.23 -4.87 9.06
C PHE A 158 -13.70 -3.73 9.91
N GLY A 159 -14.29 -2.55 9.76
CA GLY A 159 -13.89 -1.42 10.57
C GLY A 159 -14.94 -0.32 10.64
N ILE A 160 -14.74 0.56 11.61
CA ILE A 160 -15.50 1.78 11.81
C ILE A 160 -14.55 2.99 11.77
N THR A 161 -15.07 4.15 11.38
CA THR A 161 -14.30 5.39 11.41
C THR A 161 -14.94 6.35 12.40
N LEU A 162 -14.21 6.69 13.46
CA LEU A 162 -14.61 7.74 14.40
C LEU A 162 -13.85 9.02 14.04
N ARG A 163 -14.58 10.10 13.82
CA ARG A 163 -14.02 11.45 13.64
C ARG A 163 -14.44 12.29 14.82
N PRO A 164 -13.47 12.84 15.59
CA PRO A 164 -13.75 13.75 16.70
C PRO A 164 -14.34 15.06 16.24
#